data_26306d8c1302adbee6d0fc66f7e43c4d
#
_entry.id   26306d8c1302adbee6d0fc66f7e43c4d
#
_cell.length_a   1.000
_cell.length_b   1.000
_cell.length_c   1.000
_cell.angle_alpha   90.00
_cell.angle_beta   90.00
_cell.angle_gamma   90.00
#
_symmetry.space_group_name_H-M   'P 1'
#
loop_
_entity.id
_entity.type
_entity.pdbx_description
1 polymer ?
#
loop_
_entity_poly.entity_id
_entity_poly.type
_entity_poly.pdbx_seq_one_letter_code
_entity_poly.pdbx_strand_id
1 'polypeptide(L)'
;MKRNTNGIILWSISAILLCLGGHAYSMNQTSGNGTISDPYGVAIEAQRNYDEGMAALATDPAGAQVLFTKSAELYQMLADIPLASGELNYNLGNAWIQAGDPGRAIAALLDAQLLLPGDARVAESLAHARAIVAPPAASASSEGLLDIASTWWVWLSPSLRRLLAVTLWLALWLVVAFGVWTRWKSRAPWRSVIASLALASAAVTATVVVDVLRTTLHPPGVITSESTIARKGNGEGFAAAFSEPLKRGMEFTLIEVRPDWVHVRLRDGQSAWVRSIDAHVAGQWQVDRRADTT
;
A
#
# COMPACT_ATOMS: atom_id res chain seq x y z
N MET A 1 -10.85 49.64 -3.12
CA MET A 1 -11.17 48.18 -3.08
C MET A 1 -9.93 47.45 -2.57
N LYS A 2 -9.86 47.12 -1.27
CA LYS A 2 -8.76 46.32 -0.67
C LYS A 2 -9.02 44.85 -1.03
N ARG A 3 -8.21 44.29 -1.90
CA ARG A 3 -8.23 42.84 -2.23
C ARG A 3 -7.78 42.06 -0.99
N ASN A 4 -8.64 41.18 -0.53
CA ASN A 4 -8.43 40.31 0.63
C ASN A 4 -7.38 39.23 0.29
N THR A 5 -6.09 39.54 0.49
CA THR A 5 -4.96 38.63 0.23
C THR A 5 -4.81 37.54 1.31
N ASN A 6 -5.49 37.69 2.45
CA ASN A 6 -5.37 36.76 3.57
C ASN A 6 -6.08 35.41 3.31
N GLY A 7 -7.10 35.37 2.44
CA GLY A 7 -7.78 34.12 2.11
C GLY A 7 -6.93 33.17 1.27
N ILE A 8 -6.11 33.69 0.37
CA ILE A 8 -5.28 32.87 -0.54
C ILE A 8 -4.14 32.18 0.22
N ILE A 9 -3.58 32.86 1.23
CA ILE A 9 -2.47 32.30 2.05
C ILE A 9 -2.97 31.15 2.95
N LEU A 10 -4.19 31.26 3.49
CA LEU A 10 -4.77 30.20 4.32
C LEU A 10 -5.07 28.91 3.54
N TRP A 11 -5.54 29.02 2.28
CA TRP A 11 -5.80 27.85 1.42
C TRP A 11 -4.51 27.14 0.99
N SER A 12 -3.42 27.89 0.80
CA SER A 12 -2.14 27.32 0.41
C SER A 12 -1.46 26.54 1.55
N ILE A 13 -1.61 26.98 2.80
CA ILE A 13 -1.08 26.27 3.98
C ILE A 13 -1.83 24.94 4.19
N SER A 14 -3.15 24.92 3.97
CA SER A 14 -3.95 23.71 4.09
C SER A 14 -3.58 22.66 3.03
N ALA A 15 -3.23 23.07 1.79
CA ALA A 15 -2.80 22.15 0.75
C ALA A 15 -1.41 21.55 1.04
N ILE A 16 -0.49 22.32 1.64
CA ILE A 16 0.83 21.83 2.06
C ILE A 16 0.70 20.83 3.22
N LEU A 17 -0.18 21.08 4.17
CA LEU A 17 -0.48 20.14 5.27
C LEU A 17 -1.08 18.82 4.78
N LEU A 18 -1.89 18.84 3.72
CA LEU A 18 -2.41 17.63 3.07
C LEU A 18 -1.33 16.85 2.30
N CYS A 19 -0.36 17.53 1.70
CA CYS A 19 0.77 16.89 1.00
C CYS A 19 1.85 16.37 1.95
N LEU A 20 2.05 17.04 3.09
CA LEU A 20 2.97 16.64 4.17
C LEU A 20 2.32 15.69 5.18
N GLY A 21 1.00 15.50 5.11
CA GLY A 21 0.23 14.54 5.88
C GLY A 21 0.62 13.09 5.56
N GLY A 22 1.91 12.82 5.58
CA GLY A 22 2.44 11.55 5.98
C GLY A 22 1.89 11.30 7.39
N HIS A 23 1.01 10.35 7.47
CA HIS A 23 0.32 9.80 8.61
C HIS A 23 0.94 10.19 9.95
N ALA A 24 0.49 11.30 10.53
CA ALA A 24 0.58 11.47 11.97
C ALA A 24 -0.36 10.42 12.58
N TYR A 25 0.18 9.25 12.83
CA TYR A 25 -0.48 8.19 13.56
C TYR A 25 -0.82 8.71 14.95
N SER A 26 -2.06 9.05 15.17
CA SER A 26 -2.61 9.21 16.51
C SER A 26 -2.57 7.84 17.17
N MET A 27 -1.61 7.64 18.06
CA MET A 27 -1.57 6.52 18.99
C MET A 27 -2.73 6.67 19.96
N ASN A 28 -3.91 6.20 19.59
CA ASN A 28 -4.99 5.99 20.53
C ASN A 28 -4.96 4.52 20.93
N GLN A 29 -4.39 4.26 22.09
CA GLN A 29 -4.37 2.94 22.71
C GLN A 29 -5.80 2.57 23.12
N THR A 30 -6.44 1.72 22.34
CA THR A 30 -7.59 0.95 22.83
C THR A 30 -7.12 -0.47 23.10
N SER A 31 -7.14 -0.80 24.37
CA SER A 31 -6.86 -2.08 25.00
C SER A 31 -7.77 -3.18 24.42
N GLY A 32 -7.23 -3.95 23.48
CA GLY A 32 -7.79 -5.23 23.06
C GLY A 32 -7.00 -6.37 23.72
N ASN A 33 -7.67 -7.30 24.37
CA ASN A 33 -7.14 -8.41 25.17
C ASN A 33 -6.18 -9.31 24.37
N GLY A 34 -4.92 -9.12 24.56
CA GLY A 34 -3.81 -9.92 24.01
C GLY A 34 -2.50 -9.23 24.29
N THR A 35 -2.21 -8.92 25.59
CA THR A 35 -0.92 -8.34 25.94
C THR A 35 0.16 -9.41 25.85
N ILE A 36 0.94 -9.38 24.77
CA ILE A 36 2.23 -10.06 24.78
C ILE A 36 3.07 -9.37 25.87
N SER A 37 3.43 -10.13 26.90
CA SER A 37 4.16 -9.58 28.06
C SER A 37 5.56 -9.09 27.71
N ASP A 38 6.16 -9.63 26.64
CA ASP A 38 7.49 -9.23 26.14
C ASP A 38 7.53 -9.27 24.60
N PRO A 39 7.07 -8.20 23.92
CA PRO A 39 7.15 -8.12 22.45
C PRO A 39 8.59 -8.12 21.91
N TYR A 40 9.53 -7.58 22.68
CA TYR A 40 10.94 -7.59 22.28
C TYR A 40 11.54 -8.98 22.30
N GLY A 41 11.27 -9.77 23.34
CA GLY A 41 11.69 -11.16 23.41
C GLY A 41 11.15 -12.00 22.27
N VAL A 42 9.85 -11.81 21.93
CA VAL A 42 9.23 -12.49 20.79
C VAL A 42 9.89 -12.08 19.46
N ALA A 43 10.20 -10.80 19.26
CA ALA A 43 10.89 -10.33 18.06
C ALA A 43 12.30 -10.92 17.91
N ILE A 44 13.05 -10.97 19.01
CA ILE A 44 14.39 -11.59 19.05
C ILE A 44 14.29 -13.08 18.74
N GLU A 45 13.32 -13.78 19.29
CA GLU A 45 13.12 -15.21 19.03
C GLU A 45 12.72 -15.46 17.57
N ALA A 46 11.85 -14.61 16.99
CA ALA A 46 11.48 -14.68 15.59
C ALA A 46 12.70 -14.51 14.68
N GLN A 47 13.54 -13.49 14.94
CA GLN A 47 14.76 -13.26 14.18
C GLN A 47 15.73 -14.42 14.33
N ARG A 48 15.93 -14.96 15.53
CA ARG A 48 16.80 -16.11 15.76
C ARG A 48 16.35 -17.33 14.96
N ASN A 49 15.05 -17.67 14.97
CA ASN A 49 14.53 -18.78 14.19
C ASN A 49 14.76 -18.56 12.68
N TYR A 50 14.65 -17.32 12.20
CA TYR A 50 14.96 -16.98 10.81
C TYR A 50 16.44 -17.22 10.48
N ASP A 51 17.35 -16.72 11.31
CA ASP A 51 18.81 -16.84 11.11
C ASP A 51 19.26 -18.31 11.20
N GLU A 52 18.72 -19.09 12.13
CA GLU A 52 18.96 -20.54 12.25
C GLU A 52 18.43 -21.27 11.01
N GLY A 53 17.24 -20.90 10.51
CA GLY A 53 16.69 -21.41 9.26
C GLY A 53 17.60 -21.14 8.05
N MET A 54 18.12 -19.91 7.95
CA MET A 54 19.07 -19.54 6.90
C MET A 54 20.37 -20.36 6.99
N ALA A 55 20.87 -20.60 8.17
CA ALA A 55 22.06 -21.43 8.39
C ALA A 55 21.83 -22.91 8.05
N ALA A 56 20.63 -23.43 8.32
CA ALA A 56 20.26 -24.82 8.06
C ALA A 56 19.87 -25.07 6.58
N LEU A 57 19.55 -24.04 5.81
CA LEU A 57 18.94 -24.16 4.49
C LEU A 57 19.71 -25.06 3.51
N ALA A 58 21.04 -25.04 3.56
CA ALA A 58 21.89 -25.85 2.69
C ALA A 58 22.03 -27.30 3.14
N THR A 59 21.89 -27.60 4.45
CA THR A 59 22.16 -28.93 5.04
C THR A 59 20.89 -29.69 5.38
N ASP A 60 19.84 -28.99 5.83
CA ASP A 60 18.55 -29.53 6.20
C ASP A 60 17.42 -28.57 5.74
N PRO A 61 17.04 -28.63 4.44
CA PRO A 61 15.97 -27.75 3.92
C PRO A 61 14.62 -27.94 4.63
N ALA A 62 14.31 -29.17 5.06
CA ALA A 62 13.04 -29.44 5.75
C ALA A 62 13.02 -28.83 7.15
N GLY A 63 14.10 -29.00 7.91
CA GLY A 63 14.27 -28.34 9.21
C GLY A 63 14.29 -26.81 9.08
N ALA A 64 14.95 -26.27 8.06
CA ALA A 64 14.95 -24.84 7.79
C ALA A 64 13.53 -24.29 7.55
N GLN A 65 12.71 -25.01 6.78
CA GLN A 65 11.32 -24.61 6.53
C GLN A 65 10.49 -24.55 7.83
N VAL A 66 10.69 -25.48 8.76
CA VAL A 66 10.03 -25.46 10.08
C VAL A 66 10.45 -24.22 10.87
N LEU A 67 11.74 -23.90 10.86
CA LEU A 67 12.27 -22.71 11.54
C LEU A 67 11.71 -21.41 10.94
N PHE A 68 11.62 -21.31 9.61
CA PHE A 68 11.01 -20.15 8.95
C PHE A 68 9.52 -20.03 9.27
N THR A 69 8.78 -21.14 9.31
CA THR A 69 7.38 -21.15 9.71
C THR A 69 7.22 -20.63 11.14
N LYS A 70 8.04 -21.12 12.07
CA LYS A 70 8.03 -20.66 13.47
C LYS A 70 8.37 -19.16 13.57
N SER A 71 9.38 -18.71 12.82
CA SER A 71 9.72 -17.30 12.75
C SER A 71 8.55 -16.46 12.26
N ALA A 72 7.88 -16.89 11.17
CA ALA A 72 6.73 -16.19 10.61
C ALA A 72 5.55 -16.14 11.58
N GLU A 73 5.25 -17.23 12.28
CA GLU A 73 4.18 -17.26 13.30
C GLU A 73 4.46 -16.28 14.45
N LEU A 74 5.71 -16.20 14.92
CA LEU A 74 6.11 -15.24 15.95
C LEU A 74 6.00 -13.79 15.45
N TYR A 75 6.42 -13.50 14.23
CA TYR A 75 6.22 -12.19 13.63
C TYR A 75 4.74 -11.87 13.41
N GLN A 76 3.91 -12.86 13.04
CA GLN A 76 2.47 -12.68 12.89
C GLN A 76 1.83 -12.30 14.24
N MET A 77 2.18 -12.95 15.33
CA MET A 77 1.70 -12.58 16.67
C MET A 77 2.01 -11.11 17.00
N LEU A 78 3.17 -10.61 16.58
CA LEU A 78 3.53 -9.20 16.74
C LEU A 78 2.80 -8.28 15.79
N ALA A 79 2.51 -8.72 14.57
CA ALA A 79 1.77 -7.94 13.57
C ALA A 79 0.29 -7.78 13.93
N ASP A 80 -0.27 -8.72 14.67
CA ASP A 80 -1.66 -8.67 15.16
C ASP A 80 -1.85 -7.64 16.30
N ILE A 81 -0.76 -7.09 16.84
CA ILE A 81 -0.82 -6.01 17.82
C ILE A 81 -0.94 -4.66 17.09
N PRO A 82 -1.65 -3.65 17.66
CA PRO A 82 -1.83 -2.33 17.04
C PRO A 82 -0.54 -1.54 16.77
N LEU A 83 0.62 -2.04 17.17
CA LEU A 83 1.94 -1.45 17.00
C LEU A 83 2.72 -1.99 15.79
N ALA A 84 2.05 -2.71 14.88
CA ALA A 84 2.69 -3.26 13.69
C ALA A 84 3.44 -2.18 12.90
N SER A 85 4.75 -2.39 12.71
CA SER A 85 5.59 -1.50 11.90
C SER A 85 5.77 -2.06 10.49
N GLY A 86 6.11 -1.18 9.55
CA GLY A 86 6.41 -1.62 8.18
C GLY A 86 7.59 -2.61 8.12
N GLU A 87 8.60 -2.42 8.98
CA GLU A 87 9.74 -3.34 9.09
C GLU A 87 9.32 -4.71 9.62
N LEU A 88 8.41 -4.74 10.59
CA LEU A 88 7.87 -5.99 11.12
C LEU A 88 7.15 -6.78 10.02
N ASN A 89 6.26 -6.10 9.27
CA ASN A 89 5.54 -6.73 8.17
C ASN A 89 6.47 -7.15 7.02
N TYR A 90 7.56 -6.42 6.79
CA TYR A 90 8.60 -6.82 5.84
C TYR A 90 9.29 -8.11 6.28
N ASN A 91 9.71 -8.22 7.55
CA ASN A 91 10.34 -9.42 8.10
C ASN A 91 9.35 -10.61 8.08
N LEU A 92 8.10 -10.39 8.45
CA LEU A 92 7.03 -11.38 8.36
C LEU A 92 6.87 -11.92 6.93
N GLY A 93 6.83 -11.02 5.94
CA GLY A 93 6.72 -11.40 4.55
C GLY A 93 7.88 -12.24 4.06
N ASN A 94 9.12 -11.87 4.42
CA ASN A 94 10.30 -12.65 4.08
C ASN A 94 10.32 -14.02 4.77
N ALA A 95 9.89 -14.09 6.03
CA ALA A 95 9.78 -15.37 6.74
C ALA A 95 8.75 -16.30 6.05
N TRP A 96 7.60 -15.77 5.61
CA TRP A 96 6.62 -16.56 4.85
C TRP A 96 7.11 -16.97 3.47
N ILE A 97 7.92 -16.15 2.76
CA ILE A 97 8.56 -16.56 1.50
C ILE A 97 9.41 -17.82 1.73
N GLN A 98 10.28 -17.77 2.75
CA GLN A 98 11.19 -18.88 3.08
C GLN A 98 10.42 -20.10 3.62
N ALA A 99 9.31 -19.89 4.33
CA ALA A 99 8.42 -20.97 4.78
C ALA A 99 7.63 -21.63 3.64
N GLY A 100 7.66 -21.06 2.41
CA GLY A 100 6.94 -21.61 1.25
C GLY A 100 5.46 -21.23 1.19
N ASP A 101 5.04 -20.16 1.90
CA ASP A 101 3.68 -19.62 1.81
C ASP A 101 3.67 -18.24 1.13
N PRO A 102 3.69 -18.20 -0.21
CA PRO A 102 3.72 -16.94 -0.93
C PRO A 102 2.44 -16.10 -0.78
N GLY A 103 1.30 -16.71 -0.46
CA GLY A 103 0.04 -15.97 -0.23
C GLY A 103 0.11 -15.12 1.02
N ARG A 104 0.53 -15.70 2.15
CA ARG A 104 0.74 -14.94 3.39
C ARG A 104 1.91 -13.95 3.27
N ALA A 105 2.94 -14.32 2.50
CA ALA A 105 4.04 -13.41 2.21
C ALA A 105 3.56 -12.15 1.48
N ILE A 106 2.75 -12.30 0.42
CA ILE A 106 2.18 -11.16 -0.32
C ILE A 106 1.30 -10.31 0.61
N ALA A 107 0.49 -10.93 1.49
CA ALA A 107 -0.33 -10.23 2.46
C ALA A 107 0.52 -9.29 3.34
N ALA A 108 1.53 -9.84 4.01
CA ALA A 108 2.42 -9.09 4.88
C ALA A 108 3.21 -8.01 4.13
N LEU A 109 3.69 -8.31 2.91
CA LEU A 109 4.43 -7.34 2.09
C LEU A 109 3.55 -6.22 1.54
N LEU A 110 2.27 -6.45 1.29
CA LEU A 110 1.31 -5.40 0.95
C LEU A 110 1.10 -4.45 2.13
N ASP A 111 1.00 -4.97 3.35
CA ASP A 111 0.93 -4.15 4.57
C ASP A 111 2.24 -3.38 4.79
N ALA A 112 3.39 -4.03 4.60
CA ALA A 112 4.69 -3.36 4.64
C ALA A 112 4.77 -2.22 3.61
N GLN A 113 4.29 -2.42 2.40
CA GLN A 113 4.29 -1.42 1.34
C GLN A 113 3.43 -0.20 1.68
N LEU A 114 2.31 -0.37 2.39
CA LEU A 114 1.49 0.74 2.87
C LEU A 114 2.21 1.57 3.93
N LEU A 115 2.97 0.92 4.82
CA LEU A 115 3.67 1.57 5.94
C LEU A 115 5.03 2.13 5.52
N LEU A 116 5.70 1.53 4.54
CA LEU A 116 7.00 1.93 3.97
C LEU A 116 6.87 2.23 2.47
N PRO A 117 6.11 3.24 2.07
CA PRO A 117 5.87 3.53 0.66
C PRO A 117 7.15 4.00 -0.03
N GLY A 118 7.61 3.23 -1.01
CA GLY A 118 8.83 3.51 -1.79
C GLY A 118 10.09 2.85 -1.24
N ASP A 119 10.00 1.96 -0.26
CA ASP A 119 11.13 1.12 0.14
C ASP A 119 11.39 0.05 -0.94
N ALA A 120 12.59 0.08 -1.51
CA ALA A 120 12.99 -0.82 -2.59
C ALA A 120 13.04 -2.29 -2.13
N ARG A 121 13.42 -2.56 -0.88
CA ARG A 121 13.47 -3.90 -0.30
C ARG A 121 12.08 -4.54 -0.30
N VAL A 122 11.07 -3.79 0.14
CA VAL A 122 9.67 -4.26 0.17
C VAL A 122 9.18 -4.52 -1.25
N ALA A 123 9.47 -3.61 -2.20
CA ALA A 123 9.06 -3.77 -3.59
C ALA A 123 9.70 -5.01 -4.23
N GLU A 124 10.99 -5.27 -3.97
CA GLU A 124 11.73 -6.43 -4.48
C GLU A 124 11.20 -7.75 -3.90
N SER A 125 11.02 -7.82 -2.56
CA SER A 125 10.46 -9.01 -1.91
C SER A 125 9.04 -9.30 -2.38
N LEU A 126 8.21 -8.27 -2.58
CA LEU A 126 6.86 -8.42 -3.12
C LEU A 126 6.88 -8.92 -4.57
N ALA A 127 7.78 -8.41 -5.40
CA ALA A 127 7.95 -8.89 -6.77
C ALA A 127 8.40 -10.36 -6.80
N HIS A 128 9.31 -10.74 -5.88
CA HIS A 128 9.75 -12.13 -5.72
C HIS A 128 8.61 -13.05 -5.30
N ALA A 129 7.83 -12.69 -4.29
CA ALA A 129 6.68 -13.47 -3.84
C ALA A 129 5.63 -13.65 -4.95
N ARG A 130 5.36 -12.60 -5.74
CA ARG A 130 4.47 -12.65 -6.92
C ARG A 130 4.98 -13.62 -7.99
N ALA A 131 6.29 -13.63 -8.23
CA ALA A 131 6.89 -14.52 -9.22
C ALA A 131 6.77 -16.00 -8.85
N ILE A 132 6.70 -16.32 -7.56
CA ILE A 132 6.45 -17.70 -7.08
C ILE A 132 5.02 -18.12 -7.39
N VAL A 133 4.03 -17.24 -7.21
CA VAL A 133 2.60 -17.56 -7.43
C VAL A 133 2.24 -17.63 -8.90
N ALA A 134 2.65 -16.64 -9.66
CA ALA A 134 2.39 -16.52 -11.08
C ALA A 134 3.66 -15.98 -11.75
N PRO A 135 4.47 -16.86 -12.37
CA PRO A 135 5.58 -16.39 -13.17
C PRO A 135 5.04 -15.39 -14.20
N PRO A 136 5.79 -14.33 -14.53
CA PRO A 136 5.32 -13.28 -15.40
C PRO A 136 4.92 -13.91 -16.73
N ALA A 137 3.62 -14.15 -16.91
CA ALA A 137 3.08 -14.36 -18.22
C ALA A 137 3.49 -13.13 -19.02
N ALA A 138 4.09 -13.32 -20.19
CA ALA A 138 4.37 -12.23 -21.10
C ALA A 138 3.04 -11.50 -21.30
N SER A 139 2.83 -10.45 -20.52
CA SER A 139 1.66 -9.61 -20.62
C SER A 139 1.79 -8.95 -21.99
N ALA A 140 1.02 -9.44 -22.95
CA ALA A 140 0.69 -8.71 -24.13
C ALA A 140 -0.12 -7.50 -23.67
N SER A 141 0.57 -6.50 -23.17
CA SER A 141 0.02 -5.17 -22.95
C SER A 141 -0.34 -4.66 -24.34
N SER A 142 -1.61 -4.47 -24.57
CA SER A 142 -2.06 -3.62 -25.66
C SER A 142 -1.47 -2.24 -25.39
N GLU A 143 -0.35 -1.92 -26.06
CA GLU A 143 0.30 -0.61 -25.95
C GLU A 143 -0.61 0.44 -26.58
N GLY A 144 -1.55 0.94 -25.79
CA GLY A 144 -2.36 2.11 -26.15
C GLY A 144 -1.56 3.39 -25.87
N LEU A 145 -1.84 4.47 -26.60
CA LEU A 145 -1.25 5.80 -26.36
C LEU A 145 -1.40 6.26 -24.89
N LEU A 146 -2.41 5.76 -24.19
CA LEU A 146 -2.63 6.02 -22.77
C LEU A 146 -1.61 5.29 -21.88
N ASP A 147 -1.07 4.13 -22.32
CA ASP A 147 -0.02 3.43 -21.62
C ASP A 147 1.33 4.14 -21.73
N ILE A 148 1.61 4.76 -22.88
CA ILE A 148 2.81 5.61 -23.04
C ILE A 148 2.72 6.82 -22.10
N ALA A 149 1.54 7.44 -21.99
CA ALA A 149 1.31 8.55 -21.08
C ALA A 149 1.37 8.13 -19.59
N SER A 150 1.11 6.86 -19.28
CA SER A 150 1.21 6.31 -17.92
C SER A 150 2.61 5.77 -17.60
N THR A 151 3.46 5.52 -18.60
CA THR A 151 4.78 4.92 -18.41
C THR A 151 5.71 5.79 -17.56
N TRP A 152 5.70 7.13 -17.75
CA TRP A 152 6.48 8.05 -16.91
C TRP A 152 6.06 7.99 -15.43
N TRP A 153 4.78 7.65 -15.17
CA TRP A 153 4.23 7.48 -13.83
C TRP A 153 4.81 6.27 -13.10
N VAL A 154 5.04 5.17 -13.82
CA VAL A 154 5.60 3.93 -13.27
C VAL A 154 7.09 4.10 -12.94
N TRP A 155 7.80 4.94 -13.69
CA TRP A 155 9.24 5.16 -13.52
C TRP A 155 9.59 6.01 -12.30
N LEU A 156 8.68 6.89 -11.85
CA LEU A 156 8.92 7.69 -10.66
C LEU A 156 8.37 6.98 -9.42
N SER A 157 9.26 6.70 -8.47
CA SER A 157 8.82 6.17 -7.18
C SER A 157 7.80 7.11 -6.51
N PRO A 158 6.85 6.59 -5.72
CA PRO A 158 5.87 7.43 -5.00
C PRO A 158 6.50 8.50 -4.11
N SER A 159 7.67 8.20 -3.54
CA SER A 159 8.45 9.14 -2.72
C SER A 159 8.98 10.30 -3.55
N LEU A 160 9.52 10.00 -4.74
CA LEU A 160 10.06 11.02 -5.64
C LEU A 160 8.94 11.93 -6.18
N ARG A 161 7.77 11.38 -6.50
CA ARG A 161 6.59 12.16 -6.92
C ARG A 161 6.12 13.12 -5.84
N ARG A 162 6.08 12.68 -4.58
CA ARG A 162 5.76 13.55 -3.43
C ARG A 162 6.79 14.66 -3.27
N LEU A 163 8.08 14.32 -3.36
CA LEU A 163 9.15 15.31 -3.30
C LEU A 163 9.04 16.34 -4.43
N LEU A 164 8.79 15.90 -5.66
CA LEU A 164 8.58 16.79 -6.81
C LEU A 164 7.35 17.69 -6.64
N ALA A 165 6.25 17.17 -6.10
CA ALA A 165 5.08 18.00 -5.81
C ALA A 165 5.41 19.12 -4.83
N VAL A 166 6.10 18.81 -3.73
CA VAL A 166 6.51 19.80 -2.72
C VAL A 166 7.49 20.81 -3.30
N THR A 167 8.50 20.36 -4.04
CA THR A 167 9.51 21.28 -4.63
C THR A 167 8.91 22.20 -5.68
N LEU A 168 8.01 21.72 -6.54
CA LEU A 168 7.30 22.55 -7.51
C LEU A 168 6.38 23.59 -6.82
N TRP A 169 5.70 23.18 -5.76
CA TRP A 169 4.89 24.09 -4.94
C TRP A 169 5.75 25.20 -4.30
N LEU A 170 6.86 24.83 -3.69
CA LEU A 170 7.79 25.81 -3.11
C LEU A 170 8.36 26.76 -4.17
N ALA A 171 8.78 26.22 -5.32
CA ALA A 171 9.28 27.02 -6.44
C ALA A 171 8.22 28.00 -6.95
N LEU A 172 6.97 27.57 -7.09
CA LEU A 172 5.85 28.43 -7.49
C LEU A 172 5.70 29.63 -6.52
N TRP A 173 5.69 29.35 -5.22
CA TRP A 173 5.53 30.42 -4.22
C TRP A 173 6.73 31.34 -4.15
N LEU A 174 7.96 30.83 -4.32
CA LEU A 174 9.18 31.67 -4.41
C LEU A 174 9.11 32.61 -5.61
N VAL A 175 8.70 32.11 -6.78
CA VAL A 175 8.53 32.94 -7.99
C VAL A 175 7.46 34.01 -7.78
N VAL A 176 6.32 33.67 -7.17
CA VAL A 176 5.25 34.63 -6.86
C VAL A 176 5.72 35.66 -5.84
N ALA A 177 6.38 35.26 -4.76
CA ALA A 177 6.91 36.15 -3.73
C ALA A 177 7.95 37.11 -4.28
N PHE A 178 8.87 36.60 -5.11
CA PHE A 178 9.88 37.42 -5.77
C PHE A 178 9.23 38.43 -6.74
N GLY A 179 8.20 38.04 -7.48
CA GLY A 179 7.43 38.93 -8.33
C GLY A 179 6.73 40.04 -7.58
N VAL A 180 6.14 39.74 -6.41
CA VAL A 180 5.52 40.73 -5.52
C VAL A 180 6.56 41.67 -4.93
N TRP A 181 7.71 41.16 -4.48
CA TRP A 181 8.77 41.95 -3.86
C TRP A 181 9.42 42.92 -4.85
N THR A 182 9.67 42.49 -6.09
CA THR A 182 10.29 43.33 -7.13
C THR A 182 9.29 44.28 -7.80
N ARG A 183 8.04 44.34 -7.33
CA ARG A 183 6.96 45.19 -7.89
C ARG A 183 6.87 45.06 -9.42
N TRP A 184 6.87 43.85 -9.93
CA TRP A 184 6.77 43.60 -11.35
C TRP A 184 5.53 44.23 -11.97
N LYS A 185 5.72 45.36 -12.61
CA LYS A 185 4.71 45.92 -13.50
C LYS A 185 4.65 45.02 -14.72
N SER A 186 3.60 44.18 -14.75
CA SER A 186 3.04 43.39 -15.86
C SER A 186 3.96 43.21 -17.08
N ARG A 187 4.90 42.28 -17.03
CA ARG A 187 5.54 41.80 -18.24
C ARG A 187 4.97 40.44 -18.60
N ALA A 188 4.40 40.32 -19.79
CA ALA A 188 3.76 39.12 -20.33
C ALA A 188 4.56 37.79 -20.10
N PRO A 189 5.90 37.75 -20.22
CA PRO A 189 6.67 36.50 -20.04
C PRO A 189 6.59 35.91 -18.64
N TRP A 190 6.42 36.70 -17.59
CA TRP A 190 6.33 36.20 -16.22
C TRP A 190 5.01 35.58 -15.87
N ARG A 191 3.94 36.04 -16.50
CA ARG A 191 2.60 35.44 -16.35
C ARG A 191 2.59 34.03 -16.96
N SER A 192 3.28 33.82 -18.07
CA SER A 192 3.39 32.49 -18.68
C SER A 192 4.25 31.55 -17.83
N VAL A 193 5.36 32.02 -17.25
CA VAL A 193 6.19 31.22 -16.33
C VAL A 193 5.39 30.78 -15.09
N ILE A 194 4.66 31.69 -14.45
CA ILE A 194 3.83 31.38 -13.29
C ILE A 194 2.72 30.40 -13.70
N ALA A 195 2.08 30.62 -14.85
CA ALA A 195 1.00 29.74 -15.33
C ALA A 195 1.50 28.34 -15.66
N SER A 196 2.65 28.19 -16.33
CA SER A 196 3.24 26.90 -16.66
C SER A 196 3.70 26.15 -15.39
N LEU A 197 4.32 26.87 -14.43
CA LEU A 197 4.73 26.26 -13.17
C LEU A 197 3.54 25.85 -12.29
N ALA A 198 2.45 26.64 -12.29
CA ALA A 198 1.22 26.30 -11.61
C ALA A 198 0.55 25.07 -12.25
N LEU A 199 0.53 24.99 -13.59
CA LEU A 199 -0.02 23.84 -14.29
C LEU A 199 0.79 22.57 -14.02
N ALA A 200 2.11 22.64 -14.07
CA ALA A 200 2.99 21.52 -13.75
C ALA A 200 2.81 21.05 -12.30
N SER A 201 2.77 21.99 -11.35
CA SER A 201 2.52 21.71 -9.94
C SER A 201 1.15 21.03 -9.72
N ALA A 202 0.11 21.55 -10.35
CA ALA A 202 -1.23 20.97 -10.29
C ALA A 202 -1.28 19.56 -10.89
N ALA A 203 -0.63 19.34 -12.02
CA ALA A 203 -0.56 18.03 -12.66
C ALA A 203 0.13 17.00 -11.75
N VAL A 204 1.30 17.31 -11.20
CA VAL A 204 2.02 16.40 -10.28
C VAL A 204 1.22 16.17 -9.00
N THR A 205 0.59 17.21 -8.44
CA THR A 205 -0.24 17.06 -7.23
C THR A 205 -1.46 16.17 -7.50
N ALA A 206 -2.13 16.34 -8.65
CA ALA A 206 -3.26 15.49 -9.05
C ALA A 206 -2.84 14.01 -9.10
N THR A 207 -1.62 13.73 -9.55
CA THR A 207 -1.10 12.36 -9.57
C THR A 207 -0.97 11.76 -8.18
N VAL A 208 -0.43 12.52 -7.22
CA VAL A 208 -0.29 12.08 -5.82
C VAL A 208 -1.68 11.86 -5.19
N VAL A 209 -2.63 12.76 -5.46
CA VAL A 209 -4.01 12.63 -4.95
C VAL A 209 -4.68 11.36 -5.49
N VAL A 210 -4.53 11.09 -6.80
CA VAL A 210 -5.09 9.86 -7.40
C VAL A 210 -4.50 8.60 -6.78
N ASP A 211 -3.19 8.57 -6.51
CA ASP A 211 -2.54 7.43 -5.84
C ASP A 211 -3.12 7.20 -4.43
N VAL A 212 -3.22 8.28 -3.65
CA VAL A 212 -3.78 8.21 -2.30
C VAL A 212 -5.24 7.75 -2.34
N LEU A 213 -6.06 8.29 -3.25
CA LEU A 213 -7.45 7.89 -3.40
C LEU A 213 -7.59 6.43 -3.80
N ARG A 214 -6.77 5.95 -4.73
CA ARG A 214 -6.80 4.55 -5.17
C ARG A 214 -6.47 3.60 -4.02
N THR A 215 -5.42 3.88 -3.25
CA THR A 215 -5.01 3.03 -2.13
C THR A 215 -5.98 3.08 -0.95
N THR A 216 -6.67 4.20 -0.73
CA THR A 216 -7.62 4.34 0.37
C THR A 216 -9.02 3.86 0.04
N LEU A 217 -9.49 4.07 -1.19
CA LEU A 217 -10.85 3.67 -1.61
C LEU A 217 -10.91 2.23 -2.09
N HIS A 218 -9.84 1.74 -2.69
CA HIS A 218 -9.74 0.41 -3.27
C HIS A 218 -8.42 -0.24 -2.85
N PRO A 219 -8.27 -0.60 -1.57
CA PRO A 219 -7.05 -1.24 -1.10
C PRO A 219 -6.82 -2.57 -1.81
N PRO A 220 -5.55 -2.91 -2.10
CA PRO A 220 -5.20 -4.22 -2.63
C PRO A 220 -5.40 -5.29 -1.57
N GLY A 221 -5.66 -6.49 -2.01
CA GLY A 221 -5.73 -7.67 -1.16
C GLY A 221 -5.24 -8.91 -1.88
N VAL A 222 -5.15 -10.00 -1.15
CA VAL A 222 -4.67 -11.29 -1.64
C VAL A 222 -5.44 -12.45 -1.00
N ILE A 223 -5.64 -13.52 -1.74
CA ILE A 223 -6.19 -14.77 -1.21
C ILE A 223 -5.10 -15.49 -0.41
N THR A 224 -5.38 -15.74 0.86
CA THR A 224 -4.46 -16.39 1.81
C THR A 224 -4.75 -17.87 2.01
N SER A 225 -6.00 -18.29 1.82
CA SER A 225 -6.37 -19.71 1.84
C SER A 225 -5.80 -20.46 0.64
N GLU A 226 -5.62 -21.77 0.76
CA GLU A 226 -5.09 -22.61 -0.31
C GLU A 226 -5.95 -22.57 -1.56
N SER A 227 -7.27 -22.61 -1.37
CA SER A 227 -8.25 -22.38 -2.42
C SER A 227 -9.56 -21.87 -1.81
N THR A 228 -10.25 -20.97 -2.49
CA THR A 228 -11.56 -20.47 -2.06
C THR A 228 -12.53 -20.36 -3.23
N ILE A 229 -13.81 -20.67 -2.97
CA ILE A 229 -14.86 -20.55 -3.98
C ILE A 229 -15.39 -19.13 -3.95
N ALA A 230 -15.09 -18.35 -4.97
CA ALA A 230 -15.69 -17.04 -5.15
C ALA A 230 -17.15 -17.19 -5.64
N ARG A 231 -18.04 -16.38 -5.10
CA ARG A 231 -19.50 -16.48 -5.33
C ARG A 231 -20.05 -15.23 -6.01
N LYS A 232 -21.20 -15.36 -6.64
CA LYS A 232 -21.92 -14.24 -7.28
C LYS A 232 -22.59 -13.31 -6.28
N GLY A 233 -22.68 -13.70 -5.00
CA GLY A 233 -23.28 -12.91 -3.93
C GLY A 233 -22.66 -13.21 -2.58
N ASN A 234 -22.99 -12.42 -1.59
CA ASN A 234 -22.44 -12.45 -0.22
C ASN A 234 -23.08 -13.54 0.67
N GLY A 235 -23.07 -14.79 0.23
CA GLY A 235 -23.63 -15.91 0.99
C GLY A 235 -23.34 -17.26 0.36
N GLU A 236 -23.38 -18.32 1.16
CA GLU A 236 -23.07 -19.66 0.70
C GLU A 236 -24.10 -20.22 -0.28
N GLY A 237 -25.33 -19.71 -0.28
CA GLY A 237 -26.38 -20.12 -1.22
C GLY A 237 -26.22 -19.61 -2.65
N PHE A 238 -25.31 -18.66 -2.88
CA PHE A 238 -25.07 -18.14 -4.23
C PHE A 238 -24.18 -19.10 -5.04
N ALA A 239 -24.44 -19.17 -6.34
CA ALA A 239 -23.63 -19.97 -7.26
C ALA A 239 -22.19 -19.46 -7.32
N ALA A 240 -21.25 -20.36 -7.65
CA ALA A 240 -19.87 -19.99 -7.91
C ALA A 240 -19.80 -18.95 -9.05
N ALA A 241 -18.95 -17.96 -8.87
CA ALA A 241 -18.72 -16.89 -9.86
C ALA A 241 -17.81 -17.39 -10.99
N PHE A 242 -16.87 -18.28 -10.67
CA PHE A 242 -15.89 -18.83 -11.59
C PHE A 242 -15.98 -20.35 -11.66
N SER A 243 -15.52 -20.91 -12.77
CA SER A 243 -15.45 -22.36 -12.97
C SER A 243 -14.39 -23.02 -12.08
N GLU A 244 -13.33 -22.30 -11.77
CA GLU A 244 -12.25 -22.75 -10.88
C GLU A 244 -12.21 -21.93 -9.61
N PRO A 245 -11.85 -22.54 -8.46
CA PRO A 245 -11.65 -21.80 -7.23
C PRO A 245 -10.45 -20.85 -7.35
N LEU A 246 -10.50 -19.72 -6.61
CA LEU A 246 -9.38 -18.83 -6.51
C LEU A 246 -8.27 -19.47 -5.67
N LYS A 247 -7.03 -19.39 -6.16
CA LYS A 247 -5.87 -19.99 -5.53
C LYS A 247 -5.15 -19.01 -4.62
N ARG A 248 -4.39 -19.56 -3.66
CA ARG A 248 -3.52 -18.79 -2.76
C ARG A 248 -2.59 -17.86 -3.56
N GLY A 249 -2.44 -16.61 -3.08
CA GLY A 249 -1.59 -15.61 -3.70
C GLY A 249 -2.23 -14.85 -4.85
N MET A 250 -3.47 -15.18 -5.25
CA MET A 250 -4.19 -14.36 -6.23
C MET A 250 -4.53 -13.00 -5.61
N GLU A 251 -4.05 -11.95 -6.24
CA GLU A 251 -4.30 -10.57 -5.81
C GLU A 251 -5.61 -10.03 -6.39
N PHE A 252 -6.24 -9.19 -5.60
CA PHE A 252 -7.48 -8.50 -5.96
C PHE A 252 -7.48 -7.06 -5.48
N THR A 253 -8.47 -6.30 -5.91
CA THR A 253 -8.78 -4.98 -5.38
C THR A 253 -10.11 -5.05 -4.64
N LEU A 254 -10.17 -4.51 -3.42
CA LEU A 254 -11.39 -4.47 -2.62
C LEU A 254 -12.39 -3.48 -3.22
N ILE A 255 -13.67 -3.90 -3.31
CA ILE A 255 -14.80 -3.05 -3.70
C ILE A 255 -15.65 -2.71 -2.49
N GLU A 256 -16.05 -3.74 -1.71
CA GLU A 256 -16.97 -3.59 -0.58
C GLU A 256 -16.64 -4.63 0.50
N VAL A 257 -16.85 -4.26 1.75
CA VAL A 257 -16.72 -5.17 2.91
C VAL A 257 -18.09 -5.38 3.50
N ARG A 258 -18.42 -6.64 3.83
CA ARG A 258 -19.59 -7.03 4.64
C ARG A 258 -19.14 -7.98 5.75
N PRO A 259 -19.96 -8.20 6.78
CA PRO A 259 -19.66 -9.23 7.76
C PRO A 259 -19.41 -10.55 7.02
N ASP A 260 -18.37 -11.28 7.31
CA ASP A 260 -17.96 -12.56 6.73
C ASP A 260 -17.65 -12.61 5.22
N TRP A 261 -17.91 -11.54 4.45
CA TRP A 261 -17.73 -11.51 3.00
C TRP A 261 -17.06 -10.23 2.52
N VAL A 262 -16.16 -10.35 1.54
CA VAL A 262 -15.53 -9.23 0.83
C VAL A 262 -15.85 -9.30 -0.66
N HIS A 263 -16.30 -8.20 -1.24
CA HIS A 263 -16.49 -8.04 -2.66
C HIS A 263 -15.18 -7.61 -3.29
N VAL A 264 -14.65 -8.43 -4.16
CA VAL A 264 -13.32 -8.27 -4.74
C VAL A 264 -13.41 -8.13 -6.24
N ARG A 265 -12.47 -7.38 -6.82
CA ARG A 265 -12.25 -7.30 -8.27
C ARG A 265 -10.89 -7.88 -8.58
N LEU A 266 -10.87 -8.90 -9.43
CA LEU A 266 -9.64 -9.52 -9.92
C LEU A 266 -8.96 -8.66 -10.98
N ARG A 267 -7.71 -9.01 -11.32
CA ARG A 267 -6.92 -8.28 -12.33
C ARG A 267 -7.52 -8.30 -13.74
N ASP A 268 -8.32 -9.31 -14.06
CA ASP A 268 -9.04 -9.44 -15.33
C ASP A 268 -10.32 -8.58 -15.42
N GLY A 269 -10.62 -7.83 -14.32
CA GLY A 269 -11.79 -6.95 -14.21
C GLY A 269 -13.05 -7.66 -13.70
N GLN A 270 -13.04 -8.99 -13.57
CA GLN A 270 -14.17 -9.73 -13.01
C GLN A 270 -14.31 -9.47 -11.52
N SER A 271 -15.55 -9.48 -11.01
CA SER A 271 -15.82 -9.27 -9.58
C SER A 271 -16.59 -10.44 -9.00
N ALA A 272 -16.32 -10.72 -7.72
CA ALA A 272 -16.96 -11.81 -7.00
C ALA A 272 -16.90 -11.56 -5.49
N TRP A 273 -17.67 -12.34 -4.74
CA TRP A 273 -17.67 -12.36 -3.29
C TRP A 273 -16.82 -13.51 -2.77
N VAL A 274 -15.92 -13.21 -1.84
CA VAL A 274 -15.05 -14.17 -1.17
C VAL A 274 -15.27 -14.08 0.33
N ARG A 275 -15.08 -15.15 1.08
CA ARG A 275 -15.16 -15.12 2.54
C ARG A 275 -14.00 -14.28 3.10
N SER A 276 -14.29 -13.45 4.08
CA SER A 276 -13.28 -12.58 4.71
C SER A 276 -12.13 -13.36 5.33
N ILE A 277 -12.41 -14.57 5.87
CA ILE A 277 -11.40 -15.45 6.46
C ILE A 277 -10.40 -16.01 5.43
N ASP A 278 -10.77 -16.07 4.15
CA ASP A 278 -9.94 -16.60 3.06
C ASP A 278 -9.11 -15.54 2.35
N ALA A 279 -9.31 -14.27 2.71
CA ALA A 279 -8.72 -13.12 2.03
C ALA A 279 -8.09 -12.16 3.04
N HIS A 280 -6.93 -11.62 2.68
CA HIS A 280 -6.32 -10.52 3.41
C HIS A 280 -6.42 -9.24 2.57
N VAL A 281 -6.89 -8.15 3.20
CA VAL A 281 -6.95 -6.83 2.60
C VAL A 281 -5.88 -5.97 3.25
N ALA A 282 -5.01 -5.36 2.45
CA ALA A 282 -3.93 -4.56 2.97
C ALA A 282 -4.45 -3.39 3.82
N GLY A 283 -3.90 -3.22 5.02
CA GLY A 283 -4.39 -2.24 6.01
C GLY A 283 -5.71 -2.63 6.66
N GLN A 284 -6.08 -3.89 6.71
CA GLN A 284 -7.35 -4.40 7.25
C GLN A 284 -7.65 -3.93 8.68
N TRP A 285 -6.62 -3.72 9.49
CA TRP A 285 -6.73 -3.09 10.81
C TRP A 285 -7.39 -1.69 10.78
N GLN A 286 -7.41 -1.01 9.61
CA GLN A 286 -8.12 0.26 9.42
C GLN A 286 -9.59 0.05 9.07
N VAL A 287 -9.93 -1.08 8.46
CA VAL A 287 -11.29 -1.41 8.01
C VAL A 287 -12.16 -1.80 9.19
N ASP A 288 -11.67 -2.62 10.11
CA ASP A 288 -12.40 -3.05 11.30
C ASP A 288 -12.82 -1.87 12.17
N ARG A 289 -11.99 -0.83 12.30
CA ARG A 289 -12.34 0.39 13.03
C ARG A 289 -13.46 1.22 12.40
N ARG A 290 -13.62 1.17 11.07
CA ARG A 290 -14.71 1.90 10.40
C ARG A 290 -16.04 1.20 10.54
N ALA A 291 -16.06 -0.12 10.67
CA ALA A 291 -17.27 -0.89 10.92
C ALA A 291 -17.84 -0.64 12.32
N ASP A 292 -16.97 -0.37 13.32
CA ASP A 292 -17.39 -0.12 14.71
C ASP A 292 -17.87 1.34 14.96
N THR A 293 -17.71 2.25 13.97
CA THR A 293 -18.08 3.68 14.12
C THR A 293 -19.34 4.09 13.35
N THR A 294 -20.04 3.16 12.71
CA THR A 294 -21.32 3.37 12.02
C THR A 294 -22.45 2.61 12.73
#